data_73ea92d21e4c5b35f52309087953486b
#
_entry.id   73ea92d21e4c5b35f52309087953486b
#
_cell.length_a   1.000
_cell.length_b   1.000
_cell.length_c   1.000
_cell.angle_alpha   90.00
_cell.angle_beta   90.00
_cell.angle_gamma   90.00
#
_symmetry.space_group_name_H-M   'P 1'
#
loop_
_entity.id
_entity.type
_entity.pdbx_description
1 polymer ?
#
loop_
_entity_poly.entity_id
_entity_poly.type
_entity_poly.pdbx_seq_one_letter_code
_entity_poly.pdbx_strand_id
1 'polypeptide(L)'
;MNIVNDNYDLLEMKQPYPIWIIDNFLDEEVLKTIHELWPGLDDQNWHGGHEMIDGEKNILEQGMISYDINDTKGYLNEFLTYIHSQDFTDKISQMTGIDNLVGDESMRWSGIRTMVTGGFQAVHSDARLNPESGLRKELTCLIYFNEDWKQEDSGFFEVWNDDMTECTNSISPISNRMVIFLNSDTSYHGVPEVLSERKSITWSILKSGEVGERSKALFVSRPQDDKRVGELGKKRALVKDAHK
;
A
#
# COMPACT_ATOMS: atom_id res chain seq x y z
N MET A 1 9.18 23.40 4.72
CA MET A 1 9.65 22.61 3.59
C MET A 1 8.43 22.20 2.78
N ASN A 2 8.37 22.49 1.50
CA ASN A 2 7.26 22.01 0.66
C ASN A 2 7.58 20.56 0.30
N ILE A 3 6.79 19.60 0.77
CA ILE A 3 7.02 18.17 0.51
C ILE A 3 6.39 17.75 -0.81
N VAL A 4 5.25 18.38 -1.15
CA VAL A 4 4.50 18.08 -2.38
C VAL A 4 4.93 19.05 -3.45
N ASN A 5 5.25 18.54 -4.64
CA ASN A 5 5.53 19.36 -5.81
C ASN A 5 4.26 20.10 -6.26
N ASP A 6 4.34 21.40 -6.47
CA ASP A 6 3.20 22.20 -6.91
C ASP A 6 2.79 21.92 -8.39
N ASN A 7 3.64 21.23 -9.15
CA ASN A 7 3.47 20.92 -10.58
C ASN A 7 3.33 19.39 -10.81
N TYR A 8 2.60 18.69 -9.97
CA TYR A 8 2.31 17.27 -10.15
C TYR A 8 1.28 17.03 -11.27
N ASP A 9 1.33 15.84 -11.88
CA ASP A 9 0.35 15.40 -12.88
C ASP A 9 -0.65 14.45 -12.21
N LEU A 10 -1.95 14.78 -12.23
CA LEU A 10 -3.02 13.99 -11.62
C LEU A 10 -3.90 13.33 -12.69
N LEU A 11 -4.01 12.01 -12.64
CA LEU A 11 -4.98 11.21 -13.38
C LEU A 11 -5.96 10.54 -12.41
N GLU A 12 -7.27 10.81 -12.59
CA GLU A 12 -8.33 10.12 -11.87
C GLU A 12 -8.91 8.98 -12.72
N MET A 13 -9.01 7.78 -12.16
CA MET A 13 -9.72 6.62 -12.69
C MET A 13 -10.91 6.34 -11.79
N LYS A 14 -12.11 6.18 -12.38
CA LYS A 14 -13.36 5.95 -11.62
C LYS A 14 -13.77 4.47 -11.56
N GLN A 15 -13.27 3.67 -12.46
CA GLN A 15 -13.60 2.24 -12.59
C GLN A 15 -12.35 1.38 -12.54
N PRO A 16 -12.43 0.18 -11.95
CA PRO A 16 -13.59 -0.43 -11.26
C PRO A 16 -13.90 0.19 -9.90
N TYR A 17 -12.98 0.93 -9.32
CA TYR A 17 -13.15 1.76 -8.11
C TYR A 17 -12.28 3.03 -8.25
N PRO A 18 -12.55 4.09 -7.48
CA PRO A 18 -11.79 5.33 -7.57
C PRO A 18 -10.31 5.15 -7.24
N ILE A 19 -9.45 5.57 -8.17
CA ILE A 19 -7.99 5.57 -8.04
C ILE A 19 -7.48 6.92 -8.57
N TRP A 20 -6.55 7.52 -7.83
CA TRP A 20 -5.82 8.72 -8.24
C TRP A 20 -4.35 8.35 -8.41
N ILE A 21 -3.82 8.61 -9.60
CA ILE A 21 -2.41 8.41 -9.95
C ILE A 21 -1.79 9.79 -10.08
N ILE A 22 -0.74 10.05 -9.33
CA ILE A 22 -0.10 11.36 -9.26
C ILE A 22 1.37 11.17 -9.57
N ASP A 23 1.81 11.65 -10.72
CA ASP A 23 3.21 11.66 -11.10
C ASP A 23 3.91 12.94 -10.65
N ASN A 24 5.21 12.88 -10.42
CA ASN A 24 6.02 13.97 -9.91
C ASN A 24 5.50 14.52 -8.57
N PHE A 25 5.02 13.64 -7.69
CA PHE A 25 4.30 14.01 -6.48
C PHE A 25 5.17 14.75 -5.45
N LEU A 26 6.38 14.23 -5.16
CA LEU A 26 7.29 14.86 -4.22
C LEU A 26 8.13 15.95 -4.90
N ASP A 27 8.47 16.97 -4.13
CA ASP A 27 9.55 17.88 -4.48
C ASP A 27 10.86 17.09 -4.72
N GLU A 28 11.68 17.55 -5.66
CA GLU A 28 12.88 16.84 -6.10
C GLU A 28 13.91 16.63 -4.97
N GLU A 29 14.09 17.62 -4.11
CA GLU A 29 15.01 17.51 -2.96
C GLU A 29 14.50 16.53 -1.90
N VAL A 30 13.17 16.45 -1.71
CA VAL A 30 12.54 15.46 -0.84
C VAL A 30 12.74 14.07 -1.39
N LEU A 31 12.44 13.86 -2.67
CA LEU A 31 12.63 12.58 -3.35
C LEU A 31 14.07 12.09 -3.22
N LYS A 32 15.04 12.93 -3.57
CA LYS A 32 16.47 12.64 -3.47
C LYS A 32 16.87 12.27 -2.04
N THR A 33 16.42 13.05 -1.05
CA THR A 33 16.74 12.78 0.35
C THR A 33 16.21 11.42 0.80
N ILE A 34 14.99 11.04 0.40
CA ILE A 34 14.43 9.73 0.75
C ILE A 34 15.21 8.60 0.06
N HIS A 35 15.61 8.76 -1.20
CA HIS A 35 16.47 7.78 -1.89
C HIS A 35 17.80 7.56 -1.16
N GLU A 36 18.47 8.63 -0.74
CA GLU A 36 19.75 8.57 -0.02
C GLU A 36 19.62 7.92 1.36
N LEU A 37 18.46 8.05 2.00
CA LEU A 37 18.18 7.52 3.33
C LEU A 37 17.47 6.16 3.30
N TRP A 38 17.20 5.59 2.11
CA TRP A 38 16.51 4.30 2.01
C TRP A 38 17.32 3.20 2.71
N PRO A 39 16.74 2.42 3.64
CA PRO A 39 17.49 1.42 4.38
C PRO A 39 18.03 0.33 3.46
N GLY A 40 19.30 -0.05 3.65
CA GLY A 40 19.89 -1.19 2.94
C GLY A 40 19.19 -2.50 3.27
N LEU A 41 19.18 -3.47 2.35
CA LEU A 41 18.55 -4.78 2.58
C LEU A 41 19.20 -5.59 3.70
N ASP A 42 20.42 -5.25 4.09
CA ASP A 42 21.17 -5.85 5.19
C ASP A 42 20.88 -5.24 6.56
N ASP A 43 20.03 -4.19 6.62
CA ASP A 43 19.61 -3.59 7.88
C ASP A 43 18.76 -4.59 8.68
N GLN A 44 19.10 -4.76 9.96
CA GLN A 44 18.43 -5.73 10.86
C GLN A 44 16.99 -5.36 11.23
N ASN A 45 16.57 -4.14 10.93
CA ASN A 45 15.22 -3.64 11.26
C ASN A 45 14.18 -4.00 10.17
N TRP A 46 14.60 -4.67 9.10
CA TRP A 46 13.64 -5.28 8.17
C TRP A 46 12.99 -6.52 8.78
N HIS A 47 11.69 -6.67 8.60
CA HIS A 47 10.91 -7.83 9.03
C HIS A 47 9.86 -8.23 7.99
N GLY A 48 9.32 -9.45 8.09
CA GLY A 48 8.36 -9.98 7.12
C GLY A 48 9.01 -10.85 6.05
N GLY A 49 8.41 -10.89 4.87
CA GLY A 49 8.92 -11.65 3.72
C GLY A 49 8.83 -13.17 3.85
N HIS A 50 8.02 -13.69 4.79
CA HIS A 50 7.98 -15.12 5.11
C HIS A 50 7.52 -15.97 3.93
N GLU A 51 8.39 -16.85 3.47
CA GLU A 51 8.08 -17.85 2.43
C GLU A 51 7.16 -18.97 2.93
N MET A 52 7.21 -19.24 4.23
CA MET A 52 6.49 -20.33 4.89
C MET A 52 5.62 -19.77 6.02
N ILE A 53 4.38 -20.24 6.12
CA ILE A 53 3.48 -19.99 7.25
C ILE A 53 2.95 -21.32 7.73
N ASP A 54 3.09 -21.59 9.03
CA ASP A 54 2.63 -22.85 9.68
C ASP A 54 3.16 -24.13 8.99
N GLY A 55 4.37 -24.08 8.42
CA GLY A 55 5.01 -25.18 7.72
C GLY A 55 4.57 -25.38 6.27
N GLU A 56 3.69 -24.53 5.74
CA GLU A 56 3.27 -24.53 4.34
C GLU A 56 3.80 -23.30 3.58
N LYS A 57 3.97 -23.45 2.27
CA LYS A 57 4.36 -22.31 1.41
C LYS A 57 3.32 -21.20 1.51
N ASN A 58 3.77 -19.97 1.78
CA ASN A 58 2.90 -18.81 1.76
C ASN A 58 2.52 -18.48 0.31
N ILE A 59 1.27 -18.75 -0.06
CA ILE A 59 0.73 -18.49 -1.40
C ILE A 59 -0.07 -17.18 -1.48
N LEU A 60 -0.13 -16.42 -0.40
CA LEU A 60 -0.84 -15.14 -0.36
C LEU A 60 0.11 -13.97 -0.61
N GLU A 61 1.30 -14.03 -0.05
CA GLU A 61 2.32 -13.00 -0.18
C GLU A 61 3.72 -13.56 0.11
N GLN A 62 4.72 -13.14 -0.65
CA GLN A 62 6.11 -13.49 -0.42
C GLN A 62 7.02 -12.30 -0.72
N GLY A 63 8.21 -12.29 -0.10
CA GLY A 63 9.28 -11.35 -0.43
C GLY A 63 8.99 -9.88 -0.07
N MET A 64 7.84 -9.56 0.53
CA MET A 64 7.55 -8.21 1.00
C MET A 64 8.07 -8.03 2.41
N ILE A 65 9.10 -7.21 2.56
CA ILE A 65 9.67 -6.82 3.85
C ILE A 65 9.25 -5.39 4.20
N SER A 66 9.04 -5.15 5.48
CA SER A 66 8.67 -3.85 6.04
C SER A 66 9.74 -3.40 7.03
N TYR A 67 10.14 -2.13 6.95
CA TYR A 67 11.05 -1.53 7.92
C TYR A 67 10.26 -1.07 9.15
N ASP A 68 10.77 -1.36 10.36
CA ASP A 68 10.06 -0.95 11.57
C ASP A 68 10.01 0.58 11.65
N ILE A 69 8.80 1.11 11.69
CA ILE A 69 8.58 2.56 11.72
C ILE A 69 9.17 3.21 12.98
N ASN A 70 9.27 2.47 14.08
CA ASN A 70 9.84 2.95 15.33
C ASN A 70 11.38 3.10 15.25
N ASP A 71 12.00 2.43 14.28
CA ASP A 71 13.44 2.53 14.05
C ASP A 71 13.81 3.60 13.02
N THR A 72 12.82 4.20 12.36
CA THR A 72 13.08 5.36 11.48
C THR A 72 13.53 6.57 12.29
N LYS A 73 14.53 7.29 11.77
CA LYS A 73 15.13 8.45 12.43
C LYS A 73 15.29 9.62 11.46
N GLY A 74 15.50 10.81 12.02
CA GLY A 74 15.79 12.00 11.24
C GLY A 74 14.69 12.27 10.22
N TYR A 75 15.10 12.60 9.02
CA TYR A 75 14.20 13.03 7.94
C TYR A 75 13.14 11.99 7.54
N LEU A 76 13.49 10.70 7.52
CA LEU A 76 12.50 9.64 7.23
C LEU A 76 11.37 9.62 8.26
N ASN A 77 11.71 9.76 9.55
CA ASN A 77 10.71 9.83 10.60
C ASN A 77 9.86 11.12 10.49
N GLU A 78 10.47 12.25 10.16
CA GLU A 78 9.76 13.51 9.94
C GLU A 78 8.80 13.40 8.75
N PHE A 79 9.25 12.78 7.65
CA PHE A 79 8.42 12.53 6.47
C PHE A 79 7.23 11.62 6.80
N LEU A 80 7.46 10.49 7.48
CA LEU A 80 6.40 9.57 7.88
C LEU A 80 5.40 10.25 8.83
N THR A 81 5.88 11.05 9.78
CA THR A 81 5.01 11.83 10.68
C THR A 81 4.17 12.83 9.90
N TYR A 82 4.76 13.50 8.91
CA TYR A 82 4.04 14.49 8.09
C TYR A 82 2.93 13.86 7.25
N ILE A 83 3.17 12.74 6.58
CA ILE A 83 2.14 12.08 5.74
C ILE A 83 0.95 11.52 6.54
N HIS A 84 1.09 11.41 7.88
CA HIS A 84 -0.01 11.05 8.79
C HIS A 84 -0.66 12.27 9.46
N SER A 85 -0.14 13.47 9.24
CA SER A 85 -0.69 14.69 9.80
C SER A 85 -2.04 15.07 9.19
N GLN A 86 -2.84 15.85 9.93
CA GLN A 86 -4.09 16.40 9.40
C GLN A 86 -3.82 17.35 8.23
N ASP A 87 -2.74 18.15 8.28
CA ASP A 87 -2.36 19.06 7.19
C ASP A 87 -2.14 18.32 5.86
N PHE A 88 -1.50 17.15 5.91
CA PHE A 88 -1.33 16.33 4.72
C PHE A 88 -2.65 15.66 4.30
N THR A 89 -3.42 15.16 5.26
CA THR A 89 -4.72 14.54 5.01
C THR A 89 -5.70 15.53 4.36
N ASP A 90 -5.66 16.80 4.76
CA ASP A 90 -6.48 17.87 4.14
C ASP A 90 -6.09 18.11 2.67
N LYS A 91 -4.80 18.01 2.33
CA LYS A 91 -4.36 18.06 0.92
C LYS A 91 -4.92 16.87 0.12
N ILE A 92 -4.90 15.66 0.69
CA ILE A 92 -5.48 14.47 0.05
C ILE A 92 -7.00 14.64 -0.11
N SER A 93 -7.69 15.19 0.90
CA SER A 93 -9.12 15.53 0.81
C SER A 93 -9.41 16.46 -0.36
N GLN A 94 -8.60 17.50 -0.55
CA GLN A 94 -8.73 18.42 -1.68
C GLN A 94 -8.46 17.74 -3.03
N MET A 95 -7.45 16.87 -3.12
CA MET A 95 -7.10 16.15 -4.36
C MET A 95 -8.16 15.13 -4.77
N THR A 96 -8.74 14.42 -3.80
CA THR A 96 -9.69 13.33 -4.05
C THR A 96 -11.16 13.77 -4.03
N GLY A 97 -11.46 14.94 -3.46
CA GLY A 97 -12.82 15.39 -3.22
C GLY A 97 -13.56 14.61 -2.12
N ILE A 98 -12.86 13.84 -1.29
CA ILE A 98 -13.43 13.05 -0.20
C ILE A 98 -13.33 13.83 1.10
N ASP A 99 -14.47 14.12 1.72
CA ASP A 99 -14.56 14.88 2.97
C ASP A 99 -14.37 14.00 4.22
N ASN A 100 -14.17 14.65 5.36
CA ASN A 100 -14.07 14.01 6.68
C ASN A 100 -12.96 12.95 6.79
N LEU A 101 -11.86 13.14 6.09
CA LEU A 101 -10.68 12.33 6.22
C LEU A 101 -9.87 12.71 7.46
N VAL A 102 -9.27 11.72 8.12
CA VAL A 102 -8.36 11.90 9.25
C VAL A 102 -7.13 11.02 9.07
N GLY A 103 -5.98 11.51 9.51
CA GLY A 103 -4.74 10.74 9.50
C GLY A 103 -4.84 9.52 10.44
N ASP A 104 -4.07 8.47 10.15
CA ASP A 104 -3.95 7.30 11.02
C ASP A 104 -2.78 7.50 11.99
N GLU A 105 -3.06 8.06 13.18
CA GLU A 105 -2.04 8.29 14.22
C GLU A 105 -1.40 6.98 14.72
N SER A 106 -2.08 5.85 14.57
CA SER A 106 -1.53 4.54 14.95
C SER A 106 -0.46 4.03 13.98
N MET A 107 -0.42 4.60 12.76
CA MET A 107 0.48 4.20 11.67
C MET A 107 0.48 2.68 11.38
N ARG A 108 -0.59 1.97 11.76
CA ARG A 108 -0.64 0.50 11.82
C ARG A 108 -0.34 -0.20 10.49
N TRP A 109 -0.78 0.38 9.38
CA TRP A 109 -0.55 -0.19 8.04
C TRP A 109 0.46 0.62 7.23
N SER A 110 1.22 1.44 7.92
CA SER A 110 2.14 2.39 7.31
C SER A 110 3.57 1.90 7.40
N GLY A 111 4.41 2.39 6.51
CA GLY A 111 5.85 2.18 6.59
C GLY A 111 6.55 2.08 5.25
N ILE A 112 7.86 1.98 5.36
CA ILE A 112 8.78 1.74 4.26
C ILE A 112 8.72 0.26 3.93
N ARG A 113 8.52 -0.07 2.66
CA ARG A 113 8.40 -1.46 2.19
C ARG A 113 9.30 -1.70 1.00
N THR A 114 9.95 -2.84 1.01
CA THR A 114 10.66 -3.37 -0.13
C THR A 114 10.12 -4.76 -0.45
N MET A 115 9.82 -5.00 -1.72
CA MET A 115 9.54 -6.33 -2.22
C MET A 115 10.77 -6.81 -2.98
N VAL A 116 11.39 -7.88 -2.49
CA VAL A 116 12.61 -8.45 -3.10
C VAL A 116 12.26 -9.27 -4.32
N THR A 117 13.22 -9.50 -5.21
CA THR A 117 13.05 -10.33 -6.42
C THR A 117 12.41 -11.67 -6.10
N GLY A 118 11.41 -12.08 -6.88
CA GLY A 118 10.57 -13.26 -6.64
C GLY A 118 9.40 -13.01 -5.69
N GLY A 119 9.33 -11.83 -5.07
CA GLY A 119 8.23 -11.44 -4.20
C GLY A 119 6.94 -11.18 -4.98
N PHE A 120 5.80 -11.38 -4.33
CA PHE A 120 4.47 -11.10 -4.91
C PHE A 120 3.46 -10.86 -3.79
N GLN A 121 2.31 -10.31 -4.15
CA GLN A 121 1.14 -10.24 -3.29
C GLN A 121 -0.10 -10.67 -4.09
N ALA A 122 -0.77 -11.73 -3.66
CA ALA A 122 -1.99 -12.20 -4.29
C ALA A 122 -3.07 -11.12 -4.23
N VAL A 123 -4.01 -11.17 -5.17
CA VAL A 123 -5.09 -10.18 -5.22
C VAL A 123 -5.93 -10.23 -3.95
N HIS A 124 -6.23 -9.04 -3.44
CA HIS A 124 -7.00 -8.87 -2.20
C HIS A 124 -7.74 -7.53 -2.19
N SER A 125 -8.71 -7.42 -1.31
CA SER A 125 -9.18 -6.14 -0.81
C SER A 125 -8.63 -5.90 0.59
N ASP A 126 -8.27 -4.67 0.89
CA ASP A 126 -7.64 -4.29 2.16
C ASP A 126 -8.55 -4.47 3.38
N ALA A 127 -7.96 -4.56 4.56
CA ALA A 127 -8.66 -4.36 5.81
C ALA A 127 -9.35 -2.98 5.84
N ARG A 128 -10.54 -2.91 6.43
CA ARG A 128 -11.33 -1.66 6.51
C ARG A 128 -11.53 -1.15 7.93
N LEU A 129 -11.26 -1.97 8.94
CA LEU A 129 -11.36 -1.59 10.36
C LEU A 129 -9.96 -1.35 10.91
N ASN A 130 -9.65 -0.12 11.30
CA ASN A 130 -8.48 0.14 12.15
C ASN A 130 -8.81 -0.36 13.58
N PRO A 131 -8.13 -1.40 14.07
CA PRO A 131 -8.49 -2.01 15.36
C PRO A 131 -8.14 -1.15 16.57
N GLU A 132 -7.30 -0.13 16.41
CA GLU A 132 -6.90 0.77 17.49
C GLU A 132 -7.90 1.93 17.67
N SER A 133 -8.27 2.58 16.57
CA SER A 133 -9.23 3.68 16.59
C SER A 133 -10.70 3.23 16.39
N GLY A 134 -10.92 2.04 15.85
CA GLY A 134 -12.24 1.57 15.41
C GLY A 134 -12.76 2.24 14.13
N LEU A 135 -12.02 3.20 13.58
CA LEU A 135 -12.44 3.93 12.39
C LEU A 135 -12.26 3.11 11.11
N ARG A 136 -13.07 3.47 10.10
CA ARG A 136 -12.96 2.88 8.77
C ARG A 136 -11.73 3.41 8.04
N LYS A 137 -10.93 2.51 7.50
CA LYS A 137 -9.91 2.84 6.51
C LYS A 137 -10.60 3.22 5.21
N GLU A 138 -10.45 4.48 4.82
CA GLU A 138 -11.07 5.03 3.61
C GLU A 138 -10.17 4.95 2.40
N LEU A 139 -8.93 5.39 2.54
CA LEU A 139 -7.95 5.41 1.48
C LEU A 139 -6.71 4.60 1.86
N THR A 140 -6.11 3.97 0.87
CA THR A 140 -4.72 3.53 0.90
C THR A 140 -3.92 4.40 -0.05
N CYS A 141 -2.78 4.84 0.43
CA CYS A 141 -1.83 5.64 -0.32
C CYS A 141 -0.51 4.87 -0.45
N LEU A 142 0.09 4.89 -1.63
CA LEU A 142 1.41 4.33 -1.92
C LEU A 142 2.20 5.35 -2.70
N ILE A 143 3.47 5.52 -2.36
CA ILE A 143 4.41 6.26 -3.19
C ILE A 143 5.61 5.38 -3.51
N TYR A 144 6.09 5.41 -4.76
CA TYR A 144 7.14 4.54 -5.25
C TYR A 144 8.47 5.25 -5.37
N PHE A 145 9.57 4.46 -5.18
CA PHE A 145 10.94 4.92 -5.18
C PHE A 145 11.84 4.04 -6.05
N ASN A 146 11.33 3.58 -7.21
CA ASN A 146 12.05 2.70 -8.12
C ASN A 146 12.61 3.51 -9.28
N GLU A 147 13.89 3.93 -9.13
CA GLU A 147 14.60 4.57 -10.22
C GLU A 147 14.85 3.57 -11.37
N ASP A 148 14.85 4.05 -12.59
CA ASP A 148 15.10 3.25 -13.80
C ASP A 148 14.19 2.01 -13.99
N TRP A 149 13.03 1.98 -13.30
CA TRP A 149 12.07 0.89 -13.43
C TRP A 149 11.64 0.70 -14.89
N LYS A 150 11.59 -0.55 -15.34
CA LYS A 150 11.20 -0.94 -16.68
C LYS A 150 10.04 -1.95 -16.63
N GLN A 151 9.33 -2.06 -17.73
CA GLN A 151 8.20 -2.97 -17.83
C GLN A 151 8.57 -4.45 -17.58
N GLU A 152 9.77 -4.85 -17.96
CA GLU A 152 10.32 -6.18 -17.71
C GLU A 152 10.61 -6.46 -16.22
N ASP A 153 10.71 -5.43 -15.36
CA ASP A 153 10.90 -5.60 -13.92
C ASP A 153 9.63 -6.10 -13.21
N SER A 154 8.47 -6.02 -13.88
CA SER A 154 7.17 -6.43 -13.33
C SER A 154 6.82 -5.71 -12.02
N GLY A 155 6.06 -6.31 -11.11
CA GLY A 155 5.72 -5.66 -9.83
C GLY A 155 4.71 -4.52 -9.94
N PHE A 156 3.92 -4.50 -10.99
CA PHE A 156 2.83 -3.53 -11.18
C PHE A 156 1.86 -3.54 -9.99
N PHE A 157 1.17 -2.43 -9.79
CA PHE A 157 -0.05 -2.43 -8.99
C PHE A 157 -1.21 -2.85 -9.92
N GLU A 158 -1.63 -4.12 -9.79
CA GLU A 158 -2.76 -4.66 -10.55
C GLU A 158 -4.09 -4.17 -9.97
N VAL A 159 -5.00 -3.76 -10.85
CA VAL A 159 -6.37 -3.35 -10.52
C VAL A 159 -7.33 -4.33 -11.19
N TRP A 160 -8.16 -4.98 -10.40
CA TRP A 160 -9.09 -6.02 -10.86
C TRP A 160 -10.54 -5.54 -10.77
N ASN A 161 -11.39 -6.01 -11.68
CA ASN A 161 -12.82 -5.77 -11.63
C ASN A 161 -13.49 -6.54 -10.48
N ASP A 162 -14.73 -6.15 -10.14
CA ASP A 162 -15.46 -6.65 -8.97
C ASP A 162 -15.73 -8.15 -9.00
N ASP A 163 -15.88 -8.75 -10.19
CA ASP A 163 -16.11 -10.18 -10.38
C ASP A 163 -14.82 -11.01 -10.56
N MET A 164 -13.66 -10.37 -10.49
CA MET A 164 -12.34 -10.99 -10.59
C MET A 164 -12.09 -11.75 -11.91
N THR A 165 -12.70 -11.29 -12.99
CA THR A 165 -12.52 -11.90 -14.33
C THR A 165 -11.43 -11.23 -15.15
N GLU A 166 -11.12 -9.95 -14.86
CA GLU A 166 -10.20 -9.14 -15.64
C GLU A 166 -9.34 -8.22 -14.75
N CYS A 167 -8.02 -8.20 -15.05
CA CYS A 167 -7.14 -7.13 -14.59
C CYS A 167 -7.32 -5.94 -15.52
N THR A 168 -8.06 -4.93 -15.07
CA THR A 168 -8.45 -3.78 -15.89
C THR A 168 -7.31 -2.79 -16.10
N ASN A 169 -6.37 -2.73 -15.15
CA ASN A 169 -5.23 -1.84 -15.20
C ASN A 169 -4.01 -2.44 -14.48
N SER A 170 -2.82 -2.08 -14.97
CA SER A 170 -1.53 -2.40 -14.39
C SER A 170 -0.73 -1.10 -14.26
N ILE A 171 -0.65 -0.56 -13.05
CA ILE A 171 0.01 0.72 -12.78
C ILE A 171 1.48 0.46 -12.47
N SER A 172 2.36 1.09 -13.26
CA SER A 172 3.81 0.98 -13.11
C SER A 172 4.29 1.63 -11.81
N PRO A 173 5.13 0.98 -11.00
CA PRO A 173 5.63 1.51 -9.74
C PRO A 173 6.87 2.42 -9.94
N ILE A 174 6.80 3.38 -10.86
CA ILE A 174 7.93 4.29 -11.16
C ILE A 174 8.20 5.26 -10.03
N SER A 175 9.44 5.71 -9.91
CA SER A 175 9.87 6.68 -8.90
C SER A 175 9.03 7.96 -8.96
N ASN A 176 8.71 8.50 -7.79
CA ASN A 176 7.89 9.70 -7.59
C ASN A 176 6.44 9.62 -8.09
N ARG A 177 5.92 8.40 -8.31
CA ARG A 177 4.50 8.16 -8.55
C ARG A 177 3.81 7.83 -7.25
N MET A 178 2.75 8.57 -6.94
CA MET A 178 1.83 8.25 -5.86
C MET A 178 0.56 7.62 -6.43
N VAL A 179 0.08 6.58 -5.79
CA VAL A 179 -1.22 5.95 -6.07
C VAL A 179 -2.07 6.06 -4.81
N ILE A 180 -3.27 6.60 -4.95
CA ILE A 180 -4.29 6.63 -3.91
C ILE A 180 -5.46 5.80 -4.42
N PHE A 181 -6.03 4.95 -3.59
CA PHE A 181 -7.26 4.25 -3.97
C PHE A 181 -8.27 4.17 -2.83
N LEU A 182 -9.55 4.18 -3.22
CA LEU A 182 -10.67 4.03 -2.29
C LEU A 182 -10.77 2.58 -1.82
N ASN A 183 -10.79 2.37 -0.50
CA ASN A 183 -11.00 1.06 0.07
C ASN A 183 -12.49 0.66 0.09
N SER A 184 -12.76 -0.50 -0.47
CA SER A 184 -14.07 -1.15 -0.45
C SER A 184 -13.88 -2.66 -0.31
N ASP A 185 -14.96 -3.41 -0.21
CA ASP A 185 -14.88 -4.87 -0.19
C ASP A 185 -14.53 -5.46 -1.56
N THR A 186 -14.65 -4.67 -2.64
CA THR A 186 -14.34 -5.06 -4.03
C THR A 186 -13.23 -4.23 -4.66
N SER A 187 -12.50 -3.40 -3.89
CA SER A 187 -11.30 -2.73 -4.40
C SER A 187 -10.13 -3.71 -4.53
N TYR A 188 -10.29 -4.68 -5.44
CA TYR A 188 -9.36 -5.77 -5.63
C TYR A 188 -8.09 -5.31 -6.33
N HIS A 189 -6.96 -5.57 -5.69
CA HIS A 189 -5.64 -5.22 -6.19
C HIS A 189 -4.60 -6.26 -5.76
N GLY A 190 -3.49 -6.30 -6.48
CA GLY A 190 -2.39 -7.23 -6.19
C GLY A 190 -1.08 -6.76 -6.79
N VAL A 191 -0.04 -7.53 -6.53
CA VAL A 191 1.29 -7.32 -7.12
C VAL A 191 1.75 -8.65 -7.71
N PRO A 192 1.95 -8.75 -9.04
CA PRO A 192 2.54 -9.93 -9.66
C PRO A 192 3.98 -10.11 -9.17
N GLU A 193 4.56 -11.27 -9.45
CA GLU A 193 5.96 -11.53 -9.11
C GLU A 193 6.87 -10.41 -9.62
N VAL A 194 7.67 -9.85 -8.70
CA VAL A 194 8.65 -8.81 -9.03
C VAL A 194 9.94 -9.45 -9.53
N LEU A 195 10.49 -8.93 -10.61
CA LEU A 195 11.74 -9.41 -11.21
C LEU A 195 12.93 -8.53 -10.86
N SER A 196 12.65 -7.38 -10.22
CA SER A 196 13.61 -6.45 -9.67
C SER A 196 13.12 -5.95 -8.30
N GLU A 197 13.96 -5.33 -7.50
CA GLU A 197 13.58 -4.76 -6.21
C GLU A 197 12.50 -3.68 -6.39
N ARG A 198 11.43 -3.74 -5.56
CA ARG A 198 10.31 -2.79 -5.62
C ARG A 198 10.14 -2.06 -4.31
N LYS A 199 10.43 -0.78 -4.30
CA LYS A 199 10.43 0.13 -3.14
C LYS A 199 9.16 0.97 -3.09
N SER A 200 8.55 1.06 -1.91
CA SER A 200 7.38 1.92 -1.70
C SER A 200 7.25 2.36 -0.25
N ILE A 201 6.64 3.51 -0.03
CA ILE A 201 6.08 3.89 1.27
C ILE A 201 4.57 3.80 1.16
N THR A 202 3.94 3.15 2.13
CA THR A 202 2.49 2.93 2.15
C THR A 202 1.91 3.49 3.44
N TRP A 203 0.72 4.09 3.37
CA TRP A 203 -0.03 4.52 4.55
C TRP A 203 -1.53 4.50 4.31
N SER A 204 -2.29 4.64 5.40
CA SER A 204 -3.75 4.63 5.38
C SER A 204 -4.29 5.98 5.82
N ILE A 205 -5.44 6.35 5.26
CA ILE A 205 -6.23 7.50 5.71
C ILE A 205 -7.60 6.98 6.13
N LEU A 206 -8.08 7.45 7.28
CA LEU A 206 -9.30 6.98 7.91
C LEU A 206 -10.46 7.94 7.64
N LYS A 207 -11.69 7.47 7.87
CA LYS A 207 -12.92 8.25 7.76
C LYS A 207 -13.44 8.60 9.14
N SER A 208 -13.54 9.88 9.44
CA SER A 208 -14.11 10.37 10.70
C SER A 208 -15.58 10.00 10.82
N GLY A 209 -15.97 9.50 12.01
CA GLY A 209 -17.35 9.17 12.33
C GLY A 209 -17.88 7.88 11.70
N GLU A 210 -17.05 7.13 10.97
CA GLU A 210 -17.45 5.85 10.39
C GLU A 210 -16.62 4.69 10.96
N VAL A 211 -17.30 3.58 11.26
CA VAL A 211 -16.70 2.37 11.82
C VAL A 211 -16.40 1.39 10.69
N GLY A 212 -15.23 0.77 10.73
CA GLY A 212 -14.87 -0.31 9.82
C GLY A 212 -15.49 -1.65 10.21
N GLU A 213 -15.59 -2.57 9.27
CA GLU A 213 -16.21 -3.87 9.50
C GLU A 213 -15.23 -5.04 9.57
N ARG A 214 -14.08 -4.92 8.90
CA ARG A 214 -13.13 -6.01 8.72
C ARG A 214 -11.68 -5.54 8.98
N SER A 215 -11.00 -6.16 9.94
CA SER A 215 -9.63 -5.84 10.35
C SER A 215 -8.53 -6.58 9.56
N LYS A 216 -8.88 -7.52 8.68
CA LYS A 216 -7.95 -8.31 7.87
C LYS A 216 -8.21 -8.10 6.38
N ALA A 217 -7.16 -8.20 5.57
CA ALA A 217 -7.29 -8.27 4.11
C ALA A 217 -8.07 -9.53 3.68
N LEU A 218 -8.88 -9.39 2.63
CA LEU A 218 -9.60 -10.51 2.01
C LEU A 218 -8.89 -10.86 0.70
N PHE A 219 -8.14 -11.95 0.70
CA PHE A 219 -7.50 -12.48 -0.50
C PHE A 219 -8.48 -13.24 -1.37
N VAL A 220 -8.33 -13.10 -2.67
CA VAL A 220 -9.16 -13.74 -3.69
C VAL A 220 -8.26 -14.34 -4.77
N SER A 221 -8.75 -15.40 -5.45
CA SER A 221 -7.98 -16.04 -6.53
C SER A 221 -8.21 -15.31 -7.85
N ARG A 222 -7.12 -15.02 -8.58
CA ARG A 222 -7.20 -14.73 -10.02
C ARG A 222 -7.68 -15.98 -10.77
N PRO A 223 -8.17 -15.88 -12.01
CA PRO A 223 -8.55 -17.06 -12.79
C PRO A 223 -7.45 -18.12 -12.94
N GLN A 224 -6.17 -17.69 -12.99
CA GLN A 224 -4.99 -18.54 -13.12
C GLN A 224 -4.36 -18.98 -11.79
N ASP A 225 -4.78 -18.41 -10.66
CA ASP A 225 -4.21 -18.71 -9.35
C ASP A 225 -4.64 -20.10 -8.84
N ASP A 226 -3.87 -20.64 -7.92
CA ASP A 226 -4.30 -21.79 -7.10
C ASP A 226 -5.60 -21.41 -6.33
N LYS A 227 -6.63 -22.22 -6.47
CA LYS A 227 -7.93 -22.00 -5.80
C LYS A 227 -7.83 -21.86 -4.28
N ARG A 228 -6.78 -22.44 -3.69
CA ARG A 228 -6.48 -22.31 -2.26
C ARG A 228 -6.22 -20.87 -1.82
N VAL A 229 -5.80 -19.97 -2.73
CA VAL A 229 -5.61 -18.53 -2.42
C VAL A 229 -6.90 -17.94 -1.84
N GLY A 230 -8.02 -18.08 -2.53
CA GLY A 230 -9.30 -17.57 -2.05
C GLY A 230 -9.84 -18.30 -0.81
N GLU A 231 -9.60 -19.61 -0.68
CA GLU A 231 -10.00 -20.39 0.49
C GLU A 231 -9.23 -19.94 1.75
N LEU A 232 -7.91 -19.80 1.65
CA LEU A 232 -7.05 -19.29 2.72
C LEU A 232 -7.36 -17.83 3.06
N GLY A 233 -7.62 -17.00 2.04
CA GLY A 233 -8.02 -15.61 2.21
C GLY A 233 -9.28 -15.47 3.04
N LYS A 234 -10.33 -16.24 2.73
CA LYS A 234 -11.57 -16.28 3.52
C LYS A 234 -11.33 -16.74 4.94
N LYS A 235 -10.54 -17.80 5.13
CA LYS A 235 -10.18 -18.32 6.45
C LYS A 235 -9.45 -17.25 7.27
N ARG A 236 -8.46 -16.56 6.67
CA ARG A 236 -7.69 -15.48 7.34
C ARG A 236 -8.56 -14.28 7.71
N ALA A 237 -9.49 -13.88 6.82
CA ALA A 237 -10.39 -12.76 7.07
C ALA A 237 -11.39 -13.01 8.24
N LEU A 238 -11.70 -14.27 8.53
CA LEU A 238 -12.61 -14.66 9.62
C LEU A 238 -11.91 -14.80 10.98
N VAL A 239 -10.57 -14.83 11.03
CA VAL A 239 -9.82 -14.88 12.29
C VAL A 239 -10.00 -13.56 13.01
N LYS A 240 -10.73 -13.56 14.13
CA LYS A 240 -10.81 -12.38 15.00
C LYS A 240 -9.44 -12.09 15.61
N ASP A 241 -9.08 -10.83 15.71
CA ASP A 241 -7.87 -10.43 16.42
C ASP A 241 -7.94 -10.95 17.85
N ALA A 242 -7.01 -11.87 18.20
CA ALA A 242 -6.96 -12.50 19.51
C ALA A 242 -6.41 -11.58 20.61
N HIS A 243 -6.27 -10.28 20.34
CA HIS A 243 -5.72 -9.31 21.28
C HIS A 243 -6.78 -8.25 21.58
N LYS A 244 -7.48 -8.45 22.66
CA LYS A 244 -8.04 -7.42 23.54
C LYS A 244 -7.22 -7.36 24.81
#